data_6b536658276163aeb2afd169dc0167ed
#
_entry.id   6b536658276163aeb2afd169dc0167ed
#
_cell.length_a   1.000
_cell.length_b   1.000
_cell.length_c   1.000
_cell.angle_alpha   90.00
_cell.angle_beta   90.00
_cell.angle_gamma   90.00
#
_symmetry.space_group_name_H-M   'P 1'
#
loop_
_entity.id
_entity.type
_entity.pdbx_description
1 polymer ?
#
loop_
_entity_poly.entity_id
_entity_poly.type
_entity_poly.pdbx_seq_one_letter_code
_entity_poly.pdbx_strand_id
1 'polypeptide(L)'
;MPRPLLKLDIDEQVRVSDPLVAETILRIVQEAMTNAARHSDASTLSVALHHQGDELLLDIHDDGRLRGSLREGNGLAGMRERVIAVDGKLQLGQAANGGLHLQVSLPA
;
A
#
# COMPACT_ATOMS: atom_id res chain seq x y z
N MET A 1 -18.27 10.98 4.83
CA MET A 1 -17.99 9.89 3.88
C MET A 1 -17.66 8.61 4.64
N PRO A 2 -18.28 7.50 4.30
CA PRO A 2 -17.90 6.24 4.91
C PRO A 2 -16.46 5.90 4.49
N ARG A 3 -15.74 5.29 5.40
CA ARG A 3 -14.39 4.80 5.10
C ARG A 3 -14.50 3.52 4.27
N PRO A 4 -13.55 3.27 3.37
CA PRO A 4 -13.51 1.99 2.68
C PRO A 4 -13.40 0.83 3.66
N LEU A 5 -14.00 -0.29 3.29
CA LEU A 5 -13.82 -1.53 4.03
C LEU A 5 -12.39 -2.04 3.77
N LEU A 6 -11.67 -2.36 4.84
CA LEU A 6 -10.31 -2.89 4.73
C LEU A 6 -10.38 -4.41 4.65
N LYS A 7 -9.85 -4.97 3.57
CA LYS A 7 -9.70 -6.43 3.40
C LYS A 7 -8.23 -6.78 3.54
N LEU A 8 -7.92 -7.63 4.49
CA LEU A 8 -6.55 -8.07 4.76
C LEU A 8 -6.37 -9.52 4.34
N ASP A 9 -5.29 -9.79 3.63
CA ASP A 9 -4.85 -11.13 3.28
C ASP A 9 -3.38 -11.23 3.66
N ILE A 10 -3.12 -11.68 4.88
CA ILE A 10 -1.77 -11.78 5.43
C ILE A 10 -1.44 -13.25 5.58
N ASP A 11 -0.35 -13.69 4.93
CA ASP A 11 0.16 -15.05 5.05
C ASP A 11 0.50 -15.32 6.52
N GLU A 12 0.05 -16.46 7.03
CA GLU A 12 0.30 -16.87 8.42
C GLU A 12 1.78 -16.96 8.75
N GLN A 13 2.62 -17.18 7.77
CA GLN A 13 4.06 -17.35 7.98
C GLN A 13 4.82 -16.03 7.95
N VAL A 14 4.14 -14.92 7.70
CA VAL A 14 4.82 -13.62 7.69
C VAL A 14 5.33 -13.27 9.09
N ARG A 15 6.61 -12.92 9.13
CA ARG A 15 7.25 -12.39 10.34
C ARG A 15 8.01 -11.14 9.93
N VAL A 16 7.76 -10.06 10.64
CA VAL A 16 8.45 -8.80 10.43
C VAL A 16 9.30 -8.54 11.67
N SER A 17 10.59 -8.81 11.55
CA SER A 17 11.49 -8.70 12.71
C SER A 17 12.05 -7.30 12.90
N ASP A 18 12.11 -6.49 11.84
CA ASP A 18 12.62 -5.12 11.92
C ASP A 18 11.48 -4.15 12.24
N PRO A 19 11.53 -3.45 13.39
CA PRO A 19 10.49 -2.50 13.76
C PRO A 19 10.30 -1.37 12.74
N LEU A 20 11.36 -0.98 12.04
CA LEU A 20 11.25 0.07 11.02
C LEU A 20 10.47 -0.41 9.81
N VAL A 21 10.66 -1.68 9.42
CA VAL A 21 9.89 -2.28 8.33
C VAL A 21 8.42 -2.38 8.73
N ALA A 22 8.15 -2.83 9.95
CA ALA A 22 6.79 -2.95 10.46
C ALA A 22 6.08 -1.58 10.47
N GLU A 23 6.76 -0.55 10.95
CA GLU A 23 6.21 0.81 10.96
C GLU A 23 5.95 1.31 9.54
N THR A 24 6.86 1.02 8.62
CA THR A 24 6.72 1.42 7.22
C THR A 24 5.46 0.80 6.61
N ILE A 25 5.25 -0.50 6.82
CA ILE A 25 4.05 -1.18 6.35
C ILE A 25 2.79 -0.50 6.88
N LEU A 26 2.76 -0.22 8.18
CA LEU A 26 1.61 0.38 8.81
C LEU A 26 1.31 1.77 8.25
N ARG A 27 2.34 2.59 8.05
CA ARG A 27 2.20 3.93 7.48
C ARG A 27 1.69 3.89 6.05
N ILE A 28 2.18 2.93 5.26
CA ILE A 28 1.73 2.77 3.87
C ILE A 28 0.24 2.43 3.84
N VAL A 29 -0.20 1.50 4.69
CA VAL A 29 -1.61 1.12 4.76
C VAL A 29 -2.48 2.31 5.18
N GLN A 30 -2.04 3.08 6.15
CA GLN A 30 -2.76 4.27 6.62
C GLN A 30 -2.92 5.31 5.50
N GLU A 31 -1.84 5.58 4.76
CA GLU A 31 -1.88 6.53 3.65
C GLU A 31 -2.76 6.02 2.51
N ALA A 32 -2.67 4.73 2.20
CA ALA A 32 -3.51 4.13 1.18
C ALA A 32 -4.99 4.23 1.55
N MET A 33 -5.33 4.03 2.82
CA MET A 33 -6.70 4.18 3.29
C MET A 33 -7.17 5.63 3.16
N THR A 34 -6.34 6.60 3.51
CA THR A 34 -6.65 8.01 3.37
C THR A 34 -6.87 8.38 1.90
N ASN A 35 -5.98 7.90 1.02
CA ASN A 35 -6.10 8.16 -0.41
C ASN A 35 -7.36 7.52 -1.01
N ALA A 36 -7.68 6.30 -0.61
CA ALA A 36 -8.88 5.62 -1.07
C ALA A 36 -10.14 6.38 -0.65
N ALA A 37 -10.17 6.88 0.57
CA ALA A 37 -11.31 7.63 1.08
C ALA A 37 -11.48 9.00 0.42
N ARG A 38 -10.36 9.69 0.13
CA ARG A 38 -10.40 11.08 -0.33
C ARG A 38 -10.36 11.22 -1.84
N HIS A 39 -9.66 10.33 -2.53
CA HIS A 39 -9.27 10.55 -3.93
C HIS A 39 -9.78 9.49 -4.89
N SER A 40 -10.36 8.40 -4.39
CA SER A 40 -10.78 7.29 -5.24
C SER A 40 -12.25 6.91 -5.08
N ASP A 41 -12.96 7.45 -4.10
CA ASP A 41 -14.32 7.05 -3.77
C ASP A 41 -14.44 5.52 -3.63
N ALA A 42 -13.42 4.89 -3.08
CA ALA A 42 -13.37 3.45 -2.97
C ALA A 42 -14.30 2.94 -1.88
N SER A 43 -14.94 1.79 -2.11
CA SER A 43 -15.69 1.09 -1.08
C SER A 43 -14.85 0.03 -0.37
N THR A 44 -13.75 -0.41 -0.98
CA THR A 44 -12.88 -1.45 -0.44
C THR A 44 -11.42 -1.12 -0.72
N LEU A 45 -10.59 -1.32 0.29
CA LEU A 45 -9.13 -1.32 0.17
C LEU A 45 -8.64 -2.72 0.49
N SER A 46 -7.96 -3.35 -0.48
CA SER A 46 -7.41 -4.70 -0.33
C SER A 46 -5.93 -4.63 -0.07
N VAL A 47 -5.47 -5.32 0.97
CA VAL A 47 -4.06 -5.35 1.39
C VAL A 47 -3.63 -6.80 1.52
N ALA A 48 -2.62 -7.19 0.77
CA ALA A 48 -2.02 -8.51 0.85
C ALA A 48 -0.56 -8.39 1.26
N LEU A 49 -0.12 -9.25 2.16
CA LEU A 49 1.26 -9.28 2.63
C LEU A 49 1.73 -10.73 2.70
N HIS A 50 2.83 -11.04 2.02
CA HIS A 50 3.38 -12.40 2.02
C HIS A 50 4.89 -12.37 1.80
N HIS A 51 5.55 -13.49 2.11
CA HIS A 51 6.96 -13.67 1.84
C HIS A 51 7.18 -14.16 0.43
N GLN A 52 8.26 -13.68 -0.18
CA GLN A 52 8.80 -14.24 -1.41
C GLN A 52 10.33 -14.22 -1.28
N GLY A 53 10.92 -15.37 -0.98
CA GLY A 53 12.36 -15.44 -0.72
C GLY A 53 12.75 -14.58 0.47
N ASP A 54 13.72 -13.71 0.26
CA ASP A 54 14.22 -12.79 1.29
C ASP A 54 13.44 -11.48 1.36
N GLU A 55 12.31 -11.40 0.67
CA GLU A 55 11.53 -10.17 0.61
C GLU A 55 10.14 -10.37 1.18
N LEU A 56 9.59 -9.28 1.68
CA LEU A 56 8.17 -9.15 1.96
C LEU A 56 7.52 -8.43 0.81
N LEU A 57 6.42 -8.95 0.30
CA LEU A 57 5.65 -8.30 -0.75
C LEU A 57 4.36 -7.77 -0.16
N LEU A 58 4.15 -6.48 -0.30
CA LEU A 58 2.95 -5.79 0.12
C LEU A 58 2.22 -5.30 -1.13
N ASP A 59 1.00 -5.76 -1.32
CA ASP A 59 0.19 -5.41 -2.48
C ASP A 59 -1.07 -4.74 -1.98
N ILE A 60 -1.32 -3.52 -2.43
CA ILE A 60 -2.45 -2.71 -1.97
C ILE A 60 -3.18 -2.17 -3.19
N HIS A 61 -4.48 -2.37 -3.24
CA HIS A 61 -5.30 -1.75 -4.28
C HIS A 61 -6.68 -1.42 -3.75
N ASP A 62 -7.30 -0.41 -4.35
CA ASP A 62 -8.67 -0.05 -4.04
C ASP A 62 -9.58 -0.29 -5.25
N ASP A 63 -10.88 -0.32 -5.00
CA ASP A 63 -11.89 -0.55 -6.03
C ASP A 63 -12.53 0.74 -6.53
N GLY A 64 -11.95 1.88 -6.16
CA GLY A 64 -12.44 3.18 -6.61
C GLY A 64 -11.92 3.54 -7.98
N ARG A 65 -12.06 4.81 -8.31
CA ARG A 65 -11.48 5.39 -9.52
C ARG A 65 -10.65 6.58 -9.13
N LEU A 66 -9.40 6.61 -9.60
CA LEU A 66 -8.55 7.76 -9.40
C LEU A 66 -9.12 8.97 -10.14
N ARG A 67 -9.26 10.06 -9.42
CA ARG A 67 -9.66 11.34 -10.01
C ARG A 67 -8.41 12.11 -10.36
N GLY A 68 -8.23 12.37 -11.65
CA GLY A 68 -7.04 13.06 -12.16
C GLY A 68 -5.89 12.11 -12.41
N SER A 69 -4.70 12.64 -12.54
CA SER A 69 -3.51 11.86 -12.85
C SER A 69 -2.87 11.28 -11.59
N LEU A 70 -2.15 10.17 -11.76
CA LEU A 70 -1.30 9.62 -10.71
C LEU A 70 -0.13 10.59 -10.48
N ARG A 71 -0.16 11.26 -9.36
CA ARG A 71 0.91 12.17 -8.95
C ARG A 71 1.47 11.72 -7.61
N GLU A 72 2.75 11.95 -7.41
CA GLU A 72 3.37 11.71 -6.13
C GLU A 72 3.10 12.84 -5.13
N GLY A 73 1.91 13.43 -5.21
CA GLY A 73 1.34 14.26 -4.17
C GLY A 73 0.51 13.38 -3.24
N ASN A 74 -0.31 13.96 -2.40
CA ASN A 74 -1.26 13.21 -1.56
C ASN A 74 -0.61 12.12 -0.70
N GLY A 75 0.63 12.35 -0.22
CA GLY A 75 1.32 11.40 0.64
C GLY A 75 2.14 10.34 -0.08
N LEU A 76 2.02 10.23 -1.41
CA LEU A 76 2.75 9.19 -2.16
C LEU A 76 4.26 9.41 -2.14
N ALA A 77 4.72 10.65 -2.21
CA ALA A 77 6.14 10.95 -2.11
C ALA A 77 6.70 10.53 -0.75
N GLY A 78 5.95 10.76 0.33
CA GLY A 78 6.33 10.34 1.67
C GLY A 78 6.39 8.82 1.80
N MET A 79 5.45 8.09 1.19
CA MET A 79 5.49 6.63 1.14
C MET A 79 6.77 6.14 0.47
N ARG A 80 7.11 6.71 -0.69
CA ARG A 80 8.31 6.31 -1.43
C ARG A 80 9.56 6.54 -0.61
N GLU A 81 9.67 7.69 0.06
CA GLU A 81 10.81 7.98 0.92
C GLU A 81 10.95 6.98 2.06
N ARG A 82 9.83 6.60 2.69
CA ARG A 82 9.84 5.62 3.78
C ARG A 82 10.26 4.25 3.31
N VAL A 83 9.80 3.84 2.14
CA VAL A 83 10.16 2.55 1.55
C VAL A 83 11.65 2.52 1.22
N ILE A 84 12.16 3.56 0.59
CA ILE A 84 13.58 3.67 0.26
C ILE A 84 14.44 3.65 1.52
N ALA A 85 13.98 4.29 2.59
CA ALA A 85 14.72 4.37 3.84
C ALA A 85 14.94 3.01 4.50
N VAL A 86 14.13 2.00 4.17
CA VAL A 86 14.29 0.63 4.65
C VAL A 86 14.76 -0.32 3.54
N ASP A 87 15.39 0.22 2.51
CA ASP A 87 15.92 -0.54 1.37
C ASP A 87 14.85 -1.30 0.58
N GLY A 88 13.64 -0.78 0.57
CA GLY A 88 12.55 -1.35 -0.20
C GLY A 88 12.38 -0.70 -1.56
N LYS A 89 11.40 -1.19 -2.31
CA LYS A 89 11.02 -0.66 -3.62
C LYS A 89 9.52 -0.47 -3.67
N LEU A 90 9.08 0.59 -4.31
CA LEU A 90 7.67 0.90 -4.45
C LEU A 90 7.34 1.13 -5.91
N GLN A 91 6.31 0.45 -6.40
CA GLN A 91 5.74 0.67 -7.72
C GLN A 91 4.32 1.15 -7.58
N LEU A 92 4.02 2.22 -8.28
CA LEU A 92 2.71 2.84 -8.29
C LEU A 92 2.06 2.60 -9.65
N GLY A 93 0.83 2.14 -9.64
CA GLY A 93 0.10 1.89 -10.86
C GLY A 93 -1.39 2.11 -10.66
N GLN A 94 -2.14 1.71 -11.67
CA GLN A 94 -3.58 1.78 -11.66
C GLN A 94 -4.14 0.37 -11.72
N ALA A 95 -5.07 0.05 -10.83
CA ALA A 95 -5.74 -1.24 -10.84
C ALA A 95 -6.63 -1.36 -12.08
N ALA A 96 -6.98 -2.60 -12.46
CA ALA A 96 -7.80 -2.86 -13.64
C ALA A 96 -9.14 -2.14 -13.61
N ASN A 97 -9.70 -1.92 -12.42
CA ASN A 97 -10.97 -1.20 -12.23
C ASN A 97 -10.81 0.33 -12.21
N GLY A 98 -9.59 0.84 -12.36
CA GLY A 98 -9.31 2.28 -12.35
C GLY A 98 -8.82 2.84 -11.03
N GLY A 99 -8.79 2.04 -9.97
CA GLY A 99 -8.31 2.47 -8.65
C GLY A 99 -6.79 2.47 -8.55
N LEU A 100 -6.28 2.87 -7.40
CA LEU A 100 -4.85 2.88 -7.10
C LEU A 100 -4.34 1.47 -6.86
N HIS A 101 -3.16 1.17 -7.36
CA HIS A 101 -2.46 -0.08 -7.09
C HIS A 101 -1.03 0.21 -6.66
N LEU A 102 -0.69 -0.18 -5.44
CA LEU A 102 0.65 -0.05 -4.88
C LEU A 102 1.26 -1.43 -4.72
N GLN A 103 2.47 -1.61 -5.20
CA GLN A 103 3.25 -2.83 -4.99
C GLN A 103 4.55 -2.43 -4.31
N VAL A 104 4.81 -3.03 -3.15
CA VAL A 104 5.97 -2.69 -2.33
C VAL A 104 6.72 -3.97 -2.02
N SER A 105 8.04 -3.95 -2.23
CA SER A 105 8.91 -5.02 -1.74
C SER A 105 9.79 -4.45 -0.64
N LEU A 106 9.93 -5.22 0.44
CA LEU A 106 10.68 -4.83 1.63
C LEU A 106 11.60 -5.97 2.02
N PRO A 107 12.77 -5.68 2.61
CA PRO A 107 13.62 -6.74 3.13
C PRO A 107 12.93 -7.48 4.26
N ALA A 108 13.02 -8.79 4.21
CA ALA A 108 12.43 -9.65 5.24
C ALA A 108 13.36 -9.83 6.44
#